data_0d33f134a610f1f5494d8ff301598132
#
_entry.id   0d33f134a610f1f5494d8ff301598132
#
_cell.length_a   1.000
_cell.length_b   1.000
_cell.length_c   1.000
_cell.angle_alpha   90.00
_cell.angle_beta   90.00
_cell.angle_gamma   90.00
#
_symmetry.space_group_name_H-M   'P 1'
#
loop_
_entity.id
_entity.type
_entity.pdbx_description
1 polymer ?
#
loop_
_entity_poly.entity_id
_entity_poly.type
_entity_poly.pdbx_seq_one_letter_code
_entity_poly.pdbx_strand_id
1 'polypeptide(L)' 'IDVAICGDITEWTLSAYVRDAAQMGMNKGMLVLGHERSEEWGMKHLPVWLHSITGDLPVNFVDAKEPFTYIV' A
#
# COMPACT_ATOMS: atom_id res chain seq x y z
N ILE A 1 2.48 19.25 -6.44
CA ILE A 1 2.80 17.81 -6.35
C ILE A 1 2.98 17.26 -7.76
N ASP A 2 4.08 16.59 -8.01
CA ASP A 2 4.35 15.99 -9.31
C ASP A 2 4.04 14.50 -9.33
N VAL A 3 4.26 13.81 -8.22
CA VAL A 3 3.97 12.39 -8.08
C VAL A 3 3.24 12.15 -6.76
N ALA A 4 2.15 11.41 -6.81
CA ALA A 4 1.44 10.95 -5.63
C ALA A 4 1.77 9.47 -5.38
N ILE A 5 1.93 9.10 -4.12
CA ILE A 5 2.12 7.70 -3.72
C ILE A 5 0.97 7.35 -2.79
N CYS A 6 0.25 6.29 -3.09
CA CYS A 6 -0.87 5.84 -2.27
C CYS A 6 -0.86 4.34 -2.09
N GLY A 7 -1.52 3.89 -1.03
CA GLY A 7 -1.65 2.46 -0.72
C GLY A 7 -2.70 1.79 -1.58
N ASP A 8 -3.85 2.40 -1.69
CA ASP A 8 -4.98 1.86 -2.45
C ASP A 8 -5.82 2.99 -3.02
N ILE A 9 -6.54 2.70 -4.08
CA ILE A 9 -7.33 3.73 -4.77
C ILE A 9 -8.40 3.09 -5.64
N THR A 10 -9.53 3.80 -5.81
CA THR A 10 -10.55 3.41 -6.76
C THR A 10 -10.23 3.99 -8.15
N GLU A 11 -10.54 3.22 -9.17
CA GLU A 11 -10.20 3.57 -10.55
C GLU A 11 -10.80 4.91 -11.00
N TRP A 12 -12.05 5.16 -10.62
CA TRP A 12 -12.80 6.34 -11.06
C TRP A 12 -12.56 7.61 -10.24
N THR A 13 -11.63 7.59 -9.30
CA THR A 13 -11.29 8.75 -8.47
C THR A 13 -9.94 9.33 -8.89
N LEU A 14 -8.98 9.38 -7.98
CA LEU A 14 -7.68 9.99 -8.21
C LEU A 14 -6.90 9.31 -9.35
N SER A 15 -7.10 8.01 -9.56
CA SER A 15 -6.44 7.30 -10.65
C SER A 15 -6.79 7.90 -12.01
N ALA A 16 -8.09 8.06 -12.29
CA ALA A 16 -8.54 8.68 -13.53
C ALA A 16 -8.11 10.15 -13.61
N TYR A 17 -8.18 10.87 -12.51
CA TYR A 17 -7.76 12.27 -12.45
C TYR A 17 -6.29 12.44 -12.86
N VAL A 18 -5.40 11.65 -12.29
CA VAL A 18 -3.96 11.73 -12.57
C VAL A 18 -3.68 11.31 -14.03
N ARG A 19 -4.33 10.27 -14.51
CA ARG A 19 -4.20 9.82 -15.88
C ARG A 19 -4.59 10.92 -16.86
N ASP A 20 -5.73 11.56 -16.64
CA ASP A 20 -6.20 12.64 -17.49
C ASP A 20 -5.25 13.84 -17.44
N ALA A 21 -4.75 14.19 -16.27
CA ALA A 21 -3.76 15.25 -16.13
C ALA A 21 -2.50 14.96 -16.93
N ALA A 22 -2.00 13.72 -16.89
CA ALA A 22 -0.84 13.30 -17.66
C ALA A 22 -1.08 13.39 -19.17
N GLN A 23 -2.27 12.97 -19.63
CA GLN A 23 -2.65 13.06 -21.03
C GLN A 23 -2.79 14.50 -21.51
N MET A 24 -3.10 15.42 -20.62
CA MET A 24 -3.14 16.85 -20.90
C MET A 24 -1.75 17.52 -20.88
N GLY A 25 -0.69 16.77 -20.68
CA GLY A 25 0.68 17.28 -20.68
C GLY A 25 1.10 17.93 -19.37
N MET A 26 0.45 17.63 -18.25
CA MET A 26 0.73 18.26 -16.97
C MET A 26 1.85 17.56 -16.17
N ASN A 27 2.50 16.55 -16.72
CA ASN A 27 3.62 15.83 -16.09
C ASN A 27 3.31 15.36 -14.68
N LYS A 28 2.16 14.73 -14.50
CA LYS A 28 1.75 14.17 -13.22
C LYS A 28 1.79 12.65 -13.26
N GLY A 29 2.15 12.06 -12.15
CA GLY A 29 2.21 10.61 -12.03
C GLY A 29 1.70 10.14 -10.68
N MET A 30 1.44 8.83 -10.58
CA MET A 30 0.98 8.22 -9.35
C MET A 30 1.52 6.79 -9.24
N LEU A 31 1.97 6.45 -8.04
CA LEU A 31 2.36 5.08 -7.70
C LEU A 31 1.34 4.52 -6.72
N VAL A 32 0.80 3.36 -7.04
CA VAL A 32 -0.14 2.65 -6.17
C VAL A 32 0.56 1.39 -5.66
N LEU A 33 0.80 1.33 -4.35
CA LEU A 33 1.55 0.23 -3.73
C LEU A 33 0.71 -1.03 -3.55
N GLY A 34 -0.59 -0.89 -3.49
CA GLY A 34 -1.51 -1.93 -3.05
C GLY A 34 -1.76 -1.83 -1.54
N HIS A 35 -2.99 -2.14 -1.12
CA HIS A 35 -3.40 -1.98 0.28
C HIS A 35 -2.51 -2.82 1.21
N GLU A 36 -2.40 -4.11 0.92
CA GLU A 36 -1.62 -5.02 1.74
C GLU A 36 -0.15 -4.59 1.85
N ARG A 37 0.49 -4.32 0.70
CA ARG A 37 1.91 -3.96 0.68
C ARG A 37 2.20 -2.65 1.38
N SER A 38 1.28 -1.70 1.33
CA SER A 38 1.46 -0.42 2.00
C SER A 38 1.45 -0.54 3.52
N GLU A 39 0.79 -1.55 4.07
CA GLU A 39 0.66 -1.76 5.52
C GLU A 39 1.56 -2.89 6.06
N GLU A 40 2.16 -3.67 5.18
CA GLU A 40 2.89 -4.89 5.53
C GLU A 40 3.98 -4.67 6.58
N TRP A 41 4.79 -3.61 6.42
CA TRP A 41 5.89 -3.34 7.35
C TRP A 41 5.40 -3.00 8.76
N GLY A 42 4.31 -2.24 8.85
CA GLY A 42 3.67 -1.96 10.13
C GLY A 42 3.15 -3.23 10.80
N MET A 43 2.53 -4.10 10.04
CA MET A 43 2.01 -5.37 10.56
C MET A 43 3.12 -6.33 10.95
N LYS A 44 4.24 -6.33 10.24
CA LYS A 44 5.42 -7.11 10.63
C LYS A 44 6.04 -6.63 11.94
N HIS A 45 5.99 -5.34 12.21
CA HIS A 45 6.51 -4.76 13.44
C HIS A 45 5.56 -4.93 14.62
N LEU A 46 4.27 -5.04 14.37
CA LEU A 46 3.24 -5.13 15.42
C LEU A 46 3.50 -6.26 16.44
N PRO A 47 3.91 -7.48 16.05
CA PRO A 47 4.24 -8.52 17.02
C PRO A 47 5.35 -8.12 18.00
N VAL A 48 6.36 -7.39 17.54
CA VAL A 48 7.45 -6.91 18.40
C VAL A 48 6.90 -5.95 19.46
N TRP A 49 6.07 -5.00 19.03
CA TRP A 49 5.45 -4.04 19.95
C TRP A 49 4.50 -4.73 20.94
N LEU A 50 3.64 -5.62 20.45
CA LEU A 50 2.70 -6.35 21.30
C LEU A 50 3.43 -7.25 22.30
N HIS A 51 4.53 -7.90 21.89
CA HIS A 51 5.32 -8.75 22.78
C HIS A 51 5.85 -7.97 23.97
N SER A 52 6.19 -6.69 23.80
CA SER A 52 6.63 -5.84 24.91
C SER A 52 5.56 -5.63 25.99
N ILE A 53 4.29 -5.81 25.62
CA ILE A 53 3.13 -5.67 26.52
C ILE A 53 2.68 -7.01 27.07
N THR A 54 2.64 -8.04 26.23
CA THR A 54 2.05 -9.35 26.56
C THR A 54 3.05 -10.32 27.21
N GLY A 55 4.34 -10.01 27.19
CA GLY A 55 5.38 -10.84 27.79
C GLY A 55 5.55 -12.16 27.04
N ASP A 56 5.20 -13.28 27.69
CA ASP A 56 5.44 -14.61 27.17
C ASP A 56 4.38 -15.10 26.16
N LEU A 57 3.33 -14.32 25.94
CA LEU A 57 2.30 -14.71 24.98
C LEU A 57 2.86 -14.69 23.55
N PRO A 58 2.76 -15.81 22.80
CA PRO A 58 3.24 -15.84 21.42
C PRO A 58 2.45 -14.89 20.53
N VAL A 59 3.15 -14.04 19.79
CA VAL A 59 2.55 -13.14 18.82
C VAL A 59 3.33 -13.27 17.52
N ASN A 60 2.64 -13.62 16.44
CA ASN A 60 3.28 -13.90 15.15
C ASN A 60 2.64 -13.11 14.03
N PHE A 61 3.45 -12.69 13.08
CA PHE A 61 2.97 -12.16 11.81
C PHE A 61 2.72 -13.31 10.84
N VAL A 62 1.58 -13.26 10.16
CA VAL A 62 1.26 -14.21 9.09
C VAL A 62 1.07 -13.43 7.80
N ASP A 63 1.88 -13.73 6.80
CA ASP A 63 1.79 -13.07 5.50
C ASP A 63 0.58 -13.60 4.73
N ALA A 64 -0.37 -12.70 4.46
CA ALA A 64 -1.56 -13.04 3.66
C ALA A 64 -1.25 -13.12 2.17
N LYS A 65 -0.08 -12.61 1.75
CA LYS A 65 0.39 -12.52 0.38
C LYS A 65 -0.43 -11.59 -0.48
N GLU A 66 0.08 -11.31 -1.65
CA GLU A 66 -0.56 -10.43 -2.63
C GLU A 66 -1.78 -11.10 -3.24
N PRO A 67 -2.98 -10.44 -3.23
CA PRO A 67 -4.17 -11.03 -3.84
C PRO A 67 -4.15 -10.97 -5.37
N PHE A 68 -3.25 -10.16 -5.96
CA PHE A 68 -3.19 -9.99 -7.41
C PHE A 68 -2.08 -10.82 -8.03
N THR A 69 -2.33 -11.28 -9.25
CA THR A 69 -1.31 -11.88 -10.11
C THR A 69 -1.10 -10.95 -11.29
N TYR A 70 0.15 -10.57 -11.51
CA TYR A 70 0.50 -9.64 -12.60
C TYR A 70 0.88 -10.43 -13.84
N ILE A 71 0.22 -10.10 -14.95
CA ILE A 71 0.50 -10.70 -16.25
C ILE A 71 1.33 -9.71 -17.05
N VAL A 72 2.57 -10.09 -17.33
CA VAL A 72 3.52 -9.23 -18.03
C VAL A 72 4.03 -9.90 -19.29
#